data_62d97ade11c08f180cd1d8782c207996
#
_entry.id   62d97ade11c08f180cd1d8782c207996
#
_cell.length_a   1.000
_cell.length_b   1.000
_cell.length_c   1.000
_cell.angle_alpha   90.00
_cell.angle_beta   90.00
_cell.angle_gamma   90.00
#
_symmetry.space_group_name_H-M   'P 1'
#
loop_
_entity.id
_entity.type
_entity.pdbx_description
1 polymer ?
#
loop_
_entity_poly.entity_id
_entity_poly.type
_entity_poly.pdbx_seq_one_letter_code
_entity_poly.pdbx_strand_id
1 'polypeptide(L)'
;CSPVGSEMCIRDRDFKSIRFIRMNFTNFNQPIVCRFATFDLVRGEWRRYNFDLTEPGEYIPIDDQGETSFDVSAVNIEENGNRSPINYVLPPGIEQETDNTTTTLRQQNEQALVLKICDLKDGDSRAAYKTSDLDVRAYKRIKMFVHAEGEEDDLEDGDLSCFIRLGTDFTSNFYEYEIQLQPTPHYATSPDEIWPSSNEINIAFEIFQLAKQE
;
A
#
# COMPACT_ATOMS: atom_id res chain seq x y z
N CYS A 1 12.42 -10.79 -7.81
CA CYS A 1 11.01 -11.09 -7.50
C CYS A 1 10.68 -12.53 -7.89
N SER A 2 10.20 -13.32 -6.94
CA SER A 2 9.79 -14.71 -7.21
C SER A 2 8.28 -14.73 -7.43
N PRO A 3 7.76 -15.22 -8.57
CA PRO A 3 6.33 -15.25 -8.80
C PRO A 3 5.71 -16.33 -7.93
N VAL A 4 5.09 -15.95 -6.84
CA VAL A 4 4.15 -16.80 -6.13
C VAL A 4 2.76 -16.40 -6.56
N GLY A 5 2.33 -16.92 -7.70
CA GLY A 5 0.95 -16.82 -8.13
C GLY A 5 0.05 -17.62 -7.21
N SER A 6 -0.72 -16.98 -6.36
CA SER A 6 -1.92 -17.57 -5.77
C SER A 6 -3.15 -16.91 -6.40
N GLU A 7 -3.60 -17.47 -7.51
CA GLU A 7 -4.96 -17.18 -7.99
C GLU A 7 -5.95 -17.72 -6.98
N MET A 8 -6.45 -16.85 -6.14
CA MET A 8 -7.57 -17.18 -5.28
C MET A 8 -8.85 -16.83 -6.05
N CYS A 9 -9.40 -17.81 -6.78
CA CYS A 9 -10.73 -17.70 -7.36
C CYS A 9 -11.76 -17.62 -6.22
N ILE A 10 -12.07 -16.42 -5.77
CA ILE A 10 -13.17 -16.18 -4.83
C ILE A 10 -14.46 -16.02 -5.66
N ARG A 11 -15.15 -17.11 -5.89
CA ARG A 11 -16.56 -17.06 -6.26
C ARG A 11 -17.37 -16.88 -4.98
N ASP A 12 -17.81 -15.67 -4.76
CA ASP A 12 -19.02 -15.27 -4.02
C ASP A 12 -19.34 -16.03 -2.71
N ARG A 13 -18.33 -16.20 -1.82
CA ARG A 13 -18.56 -16.73 -0.47
C ARG A 13 -17.84 -15.86 0.56
N ASP A 14 -18.64 -15.26 1.42
CA ASP A 14 -18.16 -14.57 2.61
C ASP A 14 -17.19 -15.43 3.43
N PHE A 15 -16.04 -14.89 3.82
CA PHE A 15 -15.11 -15.52 4.76
C PHE A 15 -15.65 -15.66 6.19
N LYS A 16 -16.95 -15.76 6.35
CA LYS A 16 -17.60 -15.83 7.67
C LYS A 16 -17.37 -17.16 8.39
N SER A 17 -16.96 -18.20 7.67
CA SER A 17 -16.74 -19.50 8.24
C SER A 17 -15.65 -20.27 7.48
N ILE A 18 -14.42 -20.19 7.98
CA ILE A 18 -13.30 -20.98 7.49
C ILE A 18 -13.28 -22.29 8.26
N ARG A 19 -13.44 -23.44 7.58
CA ARG A 19 -13.40 -24.74 8.21
C ARG A 19 -12.02 -25.38 8.23
N PHE A 20 -11.17 -25.04 7.26
CA PHE A 20 -9.79 -25.52 7.22
C PHE A 20 -8.93 -24.60 6.34
N ILE A 21 -7.65 -24.58 6.60
CA ILE A 21 -6.62 -23.93 5.80
C ILE A 21 -5.68 -25.04 5.34
N ARG A 22 -5.33 -25.00 4.05
CA ARG A 22 -4.41 -25.95 3.46
C ARG A 22 -3.29 -25.21 2.74
N MET A 23 -2.07 -25.57 3.08
CA MET A 23 -0.86 -25.06 2.44
C MET A 23 -0.20 -26.20 1.67
N ASN A 24 0.10 -26.01 0.39
CA ASN A 24 0.77 -26.99 -0.44
C ASN A 24 2.07 -26.38 -0.98
N PHE A 25 3.13 -27.19 -0.94
CA PHE A 25 4.42 -26.87 -1.53
C PHE A 25 4.70 -27.90 -2.61
N THR A 26 5.00 -27.44 -3.82
CA THR A 26 5.22 -28.30 -4.99
C THR A 26 6.42 -27.84 -5.79
N ASN A 27 6.89 -28.69 -6.71
CA ASN A 27 7.95 -28.38 -7.67
C ASN A 27 9.35 -28.13 -7.05
N PHE A 28 9.69 -28.84 -5.99
CA PHE A 28 11.05 -28.81 -5.48
C PHE A 28 11.93 -29.85 -6.17
N ASN A 29 13.03 -29.40 -6.74
CA ASN A 29 14.02 -30.26 -7.37
C ASN A 29 15.03 -30.84 -6.38
N GLN A 30 15.02 -30.32 -5.14
CA GLN A 30 15.92 -30.77 -4.08
C GLN A 30 15.16 -30.81 -2.74
N PRO A 31 15.61 -31.62 -1.76
CA PRO A 31 15.06 -31.62 -0.42
C PRO A 31 15.18 -30.21 0.21
N ILE A 32 14.10 -29.71 0.75
CA ILE A 32 14.06 -28.43 1.46
C ILE A 32 13.56 -28.62 2.87
N VAL A 33 13.95 -27.70 3.76
CA VAL A 33 13.44 -27.59 5.12
C VAL A 33 12.76 -26.23 5.27
N CYS A 34 11.44 -26.25 5.42
CA CYS A 34 10.67 -25.05 5.73
C CYS A 34 10.42 -24.98 7.24
N ARG A 35 10.64 -23.82 7.83
CA ARG A 35 10.36 -23.55 9.23
C ARG A 35 9.35 -22.40 9.30
N PHE A 36 8.26 -22.61 10.04
CA PHE A 36 7.23 -21.61 10.26
C PHE A 36 7.31 -21.18 11.72
N ALA A 37 7.44 -19.88 11.97
CA ALA A 37 7.49 -19.33 13.33
C ALA A 37 6.10 -18.90 13.80
N THR A 38 5.38 -18.14 12.95
CA THR A 38 4.04 -17.65 13.25
C THR A 38 3.13 -17.86 12.04
N PHE A 39 1.84 -18.00 12.31
CA PHE A 39 0.82 -18.06 11.27
C PHE A 39 -0.41 -17.29 11.76
N ASP A 40 -0.53 -16.05 11.32
CA ASP A 40 -1.59 -15.15 11.73
C ASP A 40 -2.54 -14.87 10.57
N LEU A 41 -3.84 -14.80 10.89
CA LEU A 41 -4.85 -14.32 9.95
C LEU A 41 -5.01 -12.82 10.13
N VAL A 42 -4.41 -12.06 9.22
CA VAL A 42 -4.48 -10.59 9.24
C VAL A 42 -5.64 -10.14 8.34
N ARG A 43 -6.52 -9.29 8.89
CA ARG A 43 -7.57 -8.64 8.09
C ARG A 43 -7.01 -7.36 7.49
N GLY A 44 -6.66 -7.39 6.22
CA GLY A 44 -6.40 -6.19 5.43
C GLY A 44 -7.70 -5.54 4.95
N GLU A 45 -7.86 -4.23 5.15
CA GLU A 45 -8.98 -3.47 4.59
C GLU A 45 -8.70 -3.04 3.15
N TRP A 46 -7.44 -2.89 2.78
CA TRP A 46 -6.98 -2.57 1.45
C TRP A 46 -6.93 -3.80 0.56
N ARG A 47 -7.38 -3.64 -0.68
CA ARG A 47 -7.45 -4.70 -1.69
C ARG A 47 -6.72 -4.27 -2.94
N ARG A 48 -6.05 -5.21 -3.60
CA ARG A 48 -5.44 -4.99 -4.91
C ARG A 48 -6.52 -4.68 -5.94
N TYR A 49 -6.30 -3.64 -6.74
CA TYR A 49 -7.10 -3.34 -7.92
C TYR A 49 -6.51 -4.08 -9.13
N ASN A 50 -7.34 -4.86 -9.83
CA ASN A 50 -6.87 -5.80 -10.87
C ASN A 50 -7.25 -5.36 -12.29
N PHE A 51 -7.65 -4.10 -12.46
CA PHE A 51 -8.00 -3.55 -13.76
C PHE A 51 -7.04 -2.43 -14.12
N ASP A 52 -6.92 -2.19 -15.44
CA ASP A 52 -6.17 -1.07 -15.97
C ASP A 52 -6.77 0.27 -15.50
N LEU A 53 -5.92 1.25 -15.30
CA LEU A 53 -6.29 2.59 -14.85
C LEU A 53 -6.09 3.65 -15.93
N THR A 54 -5.60 3.26 -17.11
CA THR A 54 -5.28 4.18 -18.20
C THR A 54 -6.49 4.60 -19.00
N GLU A 55 -7.49 3.70 -19.17
CA GLU A 55 -8.69 3.98 -19.97
C GLU A 55 -9.88 4.37 -19.09
N PRO A 56 -10.29 5.65 -19.07
CA PRO A 56 -11.45 6.07 -18.30
C PRO A 56 -12.74 5.39 -18.76
N GLY A 57 -13.56 4.96 -17.79
CA GLY A 57 -14.89 4.38 -18.07
C GLY A 57 -14.90 2.91 -18.40
N GLU A 58 -13.74 2.26 -18.52
CA GLU A 58 -13.64 0.84 -18.85
C GLU A 58 -13.00 0.01 -17.72
N TYR A 59 -13.46 -1.23 -17.60
CA TYR A 59 -12.89 -2.22 -16.66
C TYR A 59 -12.10 -3.25 -17.44
N ILE A 60 -10.93 -2.87 -17.91
CA ILE A 60 -10.02 -3.74 -18.67
C ILE A 60 -9.15 -4.50 -17.68
N PRO A 61 -9.22 -5.84 -17.62
CA PRO A 61 -8.31 -6.60 -16.76
C PRO A 61 -6.85 -6.36 -17.15
N ILE A 62 -5.99 -6.24 -16.16
CA ILE A 62 -4.55 -6.13 -16.40
C ILE A 62 -4.06 -7.43 -17.03
N ASP A 63 -3.54 -7.36 -18.24
CA ASP A 63 -2.91 -8.47 -18.97
C ASP A 63 -1.39 -8.24 -19.03
N ASP A 64 -0.74 -8.39 -17.90
CA ASP A 64 0.72 -8.28 -17.80
C ASP A 64 1.43 -9.63 -18.00
N GLN A 65 0.67 -10.70 -18.26
CA GLN A 65 1.17 -12.07 -18.40
C GLN A 65 2.12 -12.52 -17.28
N GLY A 66 2.05 -11.85 -16.12
CA GLY A 66 2.90 -12.07 -14.97
C GLY A 66 4.28 -11.39 -15.07
N GLU A 67 4.48 -10.48 -16.00
CA GLU A 67 5.72 -9.70 -16.10
C GLU A 67 5.85 -8.71 -14.94
N THR A 68 4.79 -7.95 -14.63
CA THR A 68 4.75 -7.05 -13.45
C THR A 68 4.22 -7.77 -12.23
N SER A 69 4.97 -7.78 -11.14
CA SER A 69 4.43 -8.26 -9.86
C SER A 69 3.98 -7.09 -8.99
N PHE A 70 2.80 -7.24 -8.36
CA PHE A 70 2.24 -6.25 -7.47
C PHE A 70 1.68 -6.92 -6.21
N ASP A 71 2.15 -6.50 -5.04
CA ASP A 71 1.69 -6.98 -3.75
C ASP A 71 1.25 -5.84 -2.85
N VAL A 72 0.22 -6.11 -2.05
CA VAL A 72 -0.35 -5.16 -1.08
C VAL A 72 -0.23 -5.75 0.30
N SER A 73 0.59 -5.14 1.13
CA SER A 73 0.91 -5.61 2.47
C SER A 73 0.91 -4.47 3.48
N ALA A 74 1.31 -4.76 4.69
CA ALA A 74 1.50 -3.77 5.74
C ALA A 74 2.89 -3.89 6.34
N VAL A 75 3.47 -2.76 6.69
CA VAL A 75 4.69 -2.65 7.48
C VAL A 75 4.33 -2.08 8.85
N ASN A 76 5.02 -2.52 9.88
CA ASN A 76 4.78 -2.04 11.23
C ASN A 76 6.09 -1.78 11.98
N ILE A 77 6.02 -0.99 13.04
CA ILE A 77 7.22 -0.58 13.77
C ILE A 77 7.85 -1.72 14.58
N GLU A 78 7.06 -2.66 15.08
CA GLU A 78 7.58 -3.76 15.90
C GLU A 78 8.44 -4.74 15.08
N GLU A 79 8.02 -5.03 13.84
CA GLU A 79 8.69 -6.00 12.97
C GLU A 79 9.74 -5.34 12.06
N ASN A 80 9.48 -4.09 11.63
CA ASN A 80 10.26 -3.44 10.59
C ASN A 80 11.10 -2.24 11.10
N GLY A 81 11.04 -1.92 12.39
CA GLY A 81 11.84 -0.83 12.98
C GLY A 81 13.37 -1.02 12.89
N ASN A 82 13.82 -2.26 12.64
CA ASN A 82 15.24 -2.57 12.42
C ASN A 82 15.52 -3.18 11.03
N ARG A 83 14.64 -2.94 10.07
CA ARG A 83 14.78 -3.41 8.69
C ARG A 83 16.00 -2.74 8.02
N SER A 84 16.63 -3.42 7.07
CA SER A 84 17.66 -2.90 6.17
C SER A 84 17.18 -3.02 4.73
N PRO A 85 17.52 -2.11 3.79
CA PRO A 85 18.42 -0.95 3.96
C PRO A 85 17.81 0.23 4.72
N ILE A 86 16.50 0.42 4.69
CA ILE A 86 15.79 1.53 5.33
C ILE A 86 14.87 0.95 6.41
N ASN A 87 15.05 1.40 7.64
CA ASN A 87 14.18 1.00 8.75
C ASN A 87 12.86 1.76 8.73
N TYR A 88 11.78 1.11 9.21
CA TYR A 88 10.51 1.79 9.38
C TYR A 88 10.55 2.71 10.60
N VAL A 89 10.29 3.98 10.37
CA VAL A 89 10.15 5.01 11.41
C VAL A 89 8.83 5.72 11.26
N LEU A 90 8.33 6.31 12.34
CA LEU A 90 7.11 7.12 12.28
C LEU A 90 7.33 8.39 11.47
N PRO A 91 6.32 8.83 10.71
CA PRO A 91 6.36 10.13 10.04
C PRO A 91 6.51 11.28 11.04
N PRO A 92 7.11 12.40 10.62
CA PRO A 92 7.29 13.55 11.49
C PRO A 92 5.97 14.06 12.08
N GLY A 93 5.94 14.26 13.40
CA GLY A 93 4.74 14.74 14.11
C GLY A 93 3.68 13.67 14.39
N ILE A 94 3.93 12.42 14.06
CA ILE A 94 3.08 11.28 14.45
C ILE A 94 3.71 10.63 15.69
N GLU A 95 2.89 10.45 16.72
CA GLU A 95 3.30 9.77 17.95
C GLU A 95 2.50 8.46 18.08
N GLN A 96 3.14 7.42 18.62
CA GLN A 96 2.43 6.16 18.90
C GLN A 96 1.36 6.37 19.98
N GLU A 97 0.18 5.91 19.70
CA GLU A 97 -0.89 5.90 20.70
C GLU A 97 -0.54 4.92 21.83
N THR A 98 -0.86 5.32 23.05
CA THR A 98 -0.69 4.48 24.23
C THR A 98 -2.00 3.79 24.57
N ASP A 99 -1.96 2.47 24.69
CA ASP A 99 -3.11 1.69 25.16
C ASP A 99 -3.29 1.89 26.67
N ASN A 100 -4.29 2.66 27.01
CA ASN A 100 -4.66 2.95 28.41
C ASN A 100 -5.67 1.94 28.99
N THR A 101 -6.01 0.89 28.24
CA THR A 101 -6.99 -0.11 28.70
C THR A 101 -6.37 -1.18 29.62
N THR A 102 -5.07 -1.29 29.61
CA THR A 102 -4.31 -2.22 30.44
C THR A 102 -3.54 -1.51 31.54
N THR A 103 -3.29 -2.19 32.66
CA THR A 103 -2.51 -1.67 33.81
C THR A 103 -1.05 -1.38 33.45
N THR A 104 -0.58 -1.95 32.34
CA THR A 104 0.75 -1.71 31.80
C THR A 104 0.59 -0.80 30.58
N LEU A 105 1.13 0.42 30.66
CA LEU A 105 1.17 1.33 29.53
C LEU A 105 1.95 0.67 28.37
N ARG A 106 1.23 0.28 27.33
CA ARG A 106 1.81 -0.31 26.12
C ARG A 106 1.54 0.63 24.95
N GLN A 107 2.57 0.94 24.18
CA GLN A 107 2.40 1.64 22.93
C GLN A 107 1.73 0.72 21.91
N GLN A 108 0.78 1.25 21.16
CA GLN A 108 0.15 0.52 20.06
C GLN A 108 1.14 0.38 18.90
N ASN A 109 1.02 -0.75 18.19
CA ASN A 109 1.84 -0.98 17.03
C ASN A 109 1.31 -0.17 15.84
N GLU A 110 2.08 0.81 15.39
CA GLU A 110 1.74 1.63 14.23
C GLU A 110 2.05 0.88 12.93
N GLN A 111 1.15 1.01 11.97
CA GLN A 111 1.21 0.30 10.68
C GLN A 111 1.04 1.26 9.52
N ALA A 112 1.77 0.98 8.43
CA ALA A 112 1.59 1.65 7.15
C ALA A 112 1.27 0.64 6.04
N LEU A 113 0.52 1.10 5.03
CA LEU A 113 0.27 0.33 3.82
C LEU A 113 1.54 0.27 2.97
N VAL A 114 1.87 -0.91 2.48
CA VAL A 114 2.98 -1.12 1.54
C VAL A 114 2.44 -1.62 0.21
N LEU A 115 2.84 -0.95 -0.85
CA LEU A 115 2.62 -1.35 -2.23
C LEU A 115 3.98 -1.76 -2.79
N LYS A 116 4.20 -3.06 -2.95
CA LYS A 116 5.43 -3.58 -3.55
C LYS A 116 5.19 -3.88 -5.02
N ILE A 117 5.94 -3.22 -5.88
CA ILE A 117 5.82 -3.35 -7.34
C ILE A 117 7.18 -3.74 -7.88
N CYS A 118 7.23 -4.74 -8.77
CA CYS A 118 8.43 -5.10 -9.49
C CYS A 118 8.14 -5.14 -10.99
N ASP A 119 9.12 -4.71 -11.79
CA ASP A 119 9.06 -4.73 -13.26
C ASP A 119 7.83 -3.97 -13.80
N LEU A 120 7.52 -2.80 -13.21
CA LEU A 120 6.46 -1.92 -13.73
C LEU A 120 6.92 -1.33 -15.07
N LYS A 121 6.10 -1.48 -16.09
CA LYS A 121 6.37 -0.88 -17.40
C LYS A 121 6.14 0.62 -17.37
N ASP A 122 6.89 1.35 -18.17
CA ASP A 122 6.71 2.79 -18.33
C ASP A 122 5.29 3.11 -18.81
N GLY A 123 4.64 4.05 -18.13
CA GLY A 123 3.26 4.44 -18.35
C GLY A 123 2.20 3.55 -17.69
N ASP A 124 2.59 2.40 -17.12
CA ASP A 124 1.67 1.54 -16.37
C ASP A 124 1.46 2.03 -14.93
N SER A 125 0.33 1.64 -14.35
CA SER A 125 -0.02 1.95 -12.97
C SER A 125 -0.61 0.75 -12.23
N ARG A 126 -0.43 0.73 -10.93
CA ARG A 126 -1.00 -0.28 -10.02
C ARG A 126 -1.62 0.43 -8.83
N ALA A 127 -2.73 -0.09 -8.34
CA ALA A 127 -3.41 0.52 -7.22
C ALA A 127 -3.96 -0.49 -6.21
N ALA A 128 -4.05 -0.04 -4.96
CA ALA A 128 -4.85 -0.67 -3.93
C ALA A 128 -6.05 0.20 -3.60
N TYR A 129 -7.16 -0.40 -3.26
CA TYR A 129 -8.37 0.32 -2.90
C TYR A 129 -8.97 -0.16 -1.59
N LYS A 130 -9.70 0.74 -0.96
CA LYS A 130 -10.51 0.47 0.23
C LYS A 130 -11.89 1.09 0.02
N THR A 131 -12.92 0.29 0.19
CA THR A 131 -14.29 0.81 0.22
C THR A 131 -14.58 1.32 1.63
N SER A 132 -14.93 2.59 1.73
CA SER A 132 -15.32 3.21 3.00
C SER A 132 -16.54 4.08 2.80
N ASP A 133 -17.45 4.06 3.79
CA ASP A 133 -18.57 4.99 3.86
C ASP A 133 -18.16 6.13 4.80
N LEU A 134 -17.39 7.08 4.24
CA LEU A 134 -16.83 8.19 5.00
C LEU A 134 -17.51 9.51 4.61
N ASP A 135 -18.16 10.17 5.57
CA ASP A 135 -18.64 11.53 5.37
C ASP A 135 -17.49 12.53 5.53
N VAL A 136 -16.98 13.01 4.39
CA VAL A 136 -15.84 13.93 4.34
C VAL A 136 -16.20 15.39 4.61
N ARG A 137 -17.49 15.73 4.75
CA ARG A 137 -17.95 17.14 4.93
C ARG A 137 -17.46 17.78 6.23
N ALA A 138 -17.16 16.98 7.25
CA ALA A 138 -16.63 17.45 8.51
C ALA A 138 -15.12 17.69 8.50
N TYR A 139 -14.41 17.23 7.47
CA TYR A 139 -12.96 17.32 7.40
C TYR A 139 -12.53 18.50 6.52
N LYS A 140 -11.44 19.16 6.93
CA LYS A 140 -10.89 20.30 6.18
C LYS A 140 -9.85 19.86 5.13
N ARG A 141 -9.09 18.83 5.45
CA ARG A 141 -7.97 18.37 4.63
C ARG A 141 -7.84 16.85 4.70
N ILE A 142 -7.33 16.27 3.62
CA ILE A 142 -6.76 14.92 3.60
C ILE A 142 -5.24 15.06 3.63
N LYS A 143 -4.61 14.27 4.49
CA LYS A 143 -3.15 14.18 4.59
C LYS A 143 -2.71 12.74 4.53
N MET A 144 -1.62 12.48 3.81
CA MET A 144 -1.00 11.17 3.74
C MET A 144 0.51 11.34 3.56
N PHE A 145 1.28 10.67 4.38
CA PHE A 145 2.72 10.54 4.18
C PHE A 145 3.00 9.41 3.20
N VAL A 146 3.91 9.64 2.28
CA VAL A 146 4.33 8.64 1.29
C VAL A 146 5.84 8.48 1.38
N HIS A 147 6.28 7.23 1.47
CA HIS A 147 7.68 6.82 1.41
C HIS A 147 7.89 6.00 0.13
N ALA A 148 8.92 6.32 -0.62
CA ALA A 148 9.31 5.57 -1.80
C ALA A 148 10.73 5.05 -1.64
N GLU A 149 10.95 3.76 -1.94
CA GLU A 149 12.29 3.16 -1.95
C GLU A 149 12.43 2.20 -3.13
N GLY A 150 13.60 2.17 -3.76
CA GLY A 150 14.02 1.13 -4.69
C GLY A 150 14.69 -0.05 -3.98
N GLU A 151 14.75 -1.20 -4.61
CA GLU A 151 15.55 -2.33 -4.11
C GLU A 151 17.05 -2.05 -4.23
N GLU A 152 17.43 -1.33 -5.28
CA GLU A 152 18.76 -0.76 -5.53
C GLU A 152 18.62 0.76 -5.62
N ASP A 153 19.72 1.51 -5.56
CA ASP A 153 19.72 2.98 -5.75
C ASP A 153 19.57 3.33 -7.25
N ASP A 154 18.57 2.80 -7.90
CA ASP A 154 18.30 2.92 -9.33
C ASP A 154 17.13 3.85 -9.66
N LEU A 155 16.41 4.34 -8.64
CA LEU A 155 15.31 5.29 -8.80
C LEU A 155 15.78 6.72 -8.65
N GLU A 156 15.45 7.56 -9.62
CA GLU A 156 15.70 8.99 -9.58
C GLU A 156 14.43 9.78 -9.19
N ASP A 157 14.60 11.05 -8.82
CA ASP A 157 13.50 11.94 -8.49
C ASP A 157 12.56 12.10 -9.68
N GLY A 158 11.30 11.70 -9.51
CA GLY A 158 10.27 11.82 -10.52
C GLY A 158 10.09 10.60 -11.44
N ASP A 159 10.86 9.53 -11.28
CA ASP A 159 10.64 8.28 -12.01
C ASP A 159 9.32 7.61 -11.62
N LEU A 160 8.90 7.82 -10.39
CA LEU A 160 7.63 7.33 -9.87
C LEU A 160 6.71 8.47 -9.48
N SER A 161 5.43 8.27 -9.72
CA SER A 161 4.37 9.11 -9.16
C SER A 161 3.47 8.31 -8.23
N CYS A 162 2.84 9.00 -7.30
CA CYS A 162 1.82 8.44 -6.43
C CYS A 162 0.53 9.23 -6.58
N PHE A 163 -0.57 8.54 -6.78
CA PHE A 163 -1.88 9.17 -6.87
C PHE A 163 -2.85 8.65 -5.81
N ILE A 164 -3.80 9.49 -5.45
CA ILE A 164 -4.96 9.12 -4.65
C ILE A 164 -6.23 9.44 -5.44
N ARG A 165 -7.13 8.46 -5.55
CA ARG A 165 -8.46 8.64 -6.13
C ARG A 165 -9.52 8.58 -5.04
N LEU A 166 -10.42 9.55 -5.04
CA LEU A 166 -11.57 9.63 -4.15
C LEU A 166 -12.84 9.75 -4.99
N GLY A 167 -13.71 8.75 -4.94
CA GLY A 167 -14.90 8.77 -5.79
C GLY A 167 -15.90 7.69 -5.44
N THR A 168 -16.93 7.60 -6.26
CA THR A 168 -17.99 6.61 -6.14
C THR A 168 -17.76 5.37 -6.99
N ASP A 169 -16.90 5.48 -7.99
CA ASP A 169 -16.41 4.37 -8.81
C ASP A 169 -14.91 4.54 -9.13
N PHE A 170 -14.31 3.59 -9.82
CA PHE A 170 -12.87 3.56 -10.07
C PHE A 170 -12.45 4.18 -11.39
N THR A 171 -13.39 4.43 -12.32
CA THR A 171 -13.07 4.72 -13.72
C THR A 171 -13.65 6.02 -14.24
N SER A 172 -14.74 6.55 -13.67
CA SER A 172 -15.46 7.67 -14.23
C SER A 172 -15.80 8.78 -13.23
N ASN A 173 -16.17 8.43 -11.99
CA ASN A 173 -16.66 9.39 -11.01
C ASN A 173 -15.73 9.46 -9.80
N PHE A 174 -14.56 10.04 -10.01
CA PHE A 174 -13.55 10.22 -8.97
C PHE A 174 -12.85 11.57 -9.14
N TYR A 175 -12.22 12.01 -8.06
CA TYR A 175 -11.21 13.04 -8.06
C TYR A 175 -9.85 12.37 -7.89
N GLU A 176 -8.87 12.81 -8.64
CA GLU A 176 -7.51 12.32 -8.57
C GLU A 176 -6.56 13.45 -8.17
N TYR A 177 -5.62 13.12 -7.35
CA TYR A 177 -4.49 13.97 -7.04
C TYR A 177 -3.22 13.15 -7.10
N GLU A 178 -2.26 13.60 -7.88
CA GLU A 178 -1.01 12.94 -8.16
C GLU A 178 0.17 13.81 -7.74
N ILE A 179 1.21 13.18 -7.24
CA ILE A 179 2.49 13.80 -6.91
C ILE A 179 3.63 12.98 -7.50
N GLN A 180 4.68 13.66 -7.92
CA GLN A 180 5.96 13.02 -8.24
C GLN A 180 6.65 12.64 -6.93
N LEU A 181 7.23 11.44 -6.88
CA LEU A 181 7.91 10.96 -5.69
C LEU A 181 9.41 11.23 -5.74
N GLN A 182 9.95 11.50 -4.59
CA GLN A 182 11.37 11.55 -4.31
C GLN A 182 11.74 10.25 -3.57
N PRO A 183 12.56 9.38 -4.16
CA PRO A 183 13.00 8.15 -3.49
C PRO A 183 13.87 8.46 -2.27
N THR A 184 13.74 7.64 -1.25
CA THR A 184 14.57 7.73 -0.05
C THR A 184 15.93 7.11 -0.33
N PRO A 185 17.03 7.82 -0.05
CA PRO A 185 18.38 7.27 -0.21
C PRO A 185 18.57 6.02 0.65
N HIS A 186 19.28 5.03 0.14
CA HIS A 186 19.69 3.87 0.94
C HIS A 186 20.43 4.32 2.20
N TYR A 187 20.18 3.67 3.31
CA TYR A 187 20.76 3.98 4.63
C TYR A 187 20.30 5.30 5.24
N ALA A 188 19.24 5.92 4.74
CA ALA A 188 18.58 7.02 5.43
C ALA A 188 18.12 6.58 6.83
N THR A 189 18.36 7.42 7.83
CA THR A 189 18.03 7.12 9.23
C THR A 189 17.16 8.19 9.89
N SER A 190 17.15 9.39 9.36
CA SER A 190 16.34 10.45 9.92
C SER A 190 14.90 10.37 9.40
N PRO A 191 13.88 10.64 10.25
CA PRO A 191 12.50 10.67 9.82
C PRO A 191 12.22 11.63 8.65
N ASP A 192 12.91 12.77 8.60
CA ASP A 192 12.72 13.77 7.54
C ASP A 192 13.29 13.32 6.19
N GLU A 193 14.32 12.47 6.18
CA GLU A 193 14.86 11.86 4.95
C GLU A 193 13.98 10.71 4.47
N ILE A 194 13.43 9.91 5.40
CA ILE A 194 12.57 8.77 5.09
C ILE A 194 11.18 9.24 4.65
N TRP A 195 10.68 10.32 5.23
CA TRP A 195 9.40 10.94 4.90
C TRP A 195 9.60 12.37 4.40
N PRO A 196 10.15 12.57 3.20
CA PRO A 196 10.39 13.90 2.68
C PRO A 196 9.07 14.64 2.48
N SER A 197 9.04 15.92 2.82
CA SER A 197 7.84 16.75 2.73
C SER A 197 7.33 16.92 1.29
N SER A 198 8.20 16.71 0.29
CA SER A 198 7.83 16.65 -1.14
C SER A 198 6.86 15.51 -1.45
N ASN A 199 6.94 14.41 -0.70
CA ASN A 199 6.08 13.24 -0.87
C ASN A 199 4.80 13.32 -0.01
N GLU A 200 4.57 14.38 0.76
CA GLU A 200 3.32 14.53 1.54
C GLU A 200 2.16 14.93 0.63
N ILE A 201 1.14 14.10 0.58
CA ILE A 201 -0.16 14.48 0.04
C ILE A 201 -0.90 15.29 1.09
N ASN A 202 -1.24 16.55 0.78
CA ASN A 202 -1.87 17.46 1.72
C ASN A 202 -2.89 18.36 1.00
N ILE A 203 -4.11 17.86 0.83
CA ILE A 203 -5.14 18.45 -0.02
C ILE A 203 -6.25 19.05 0.85
N ALA A 204 -6.63 20.30 0.58
CA ALA A 204 -7.84 20.88 1.14
C ALA A 204 -9.08 20.35 0.41
N PHE A 205 -10.12 19.93 1.15
CA PHE A 205 -11.36 19.43 0.53
C PHE A 205 -12.10 20.49 -0.31
N GLU A 206 -11.84 21.76 -0.08
CA GLU A 206 -12.37 22.86 -0.90
C GLU A 206 -11.94 22.74 -2.37
N ILE A 207 -10.76 22.19 -2.67
CA ILE A 207 -10.26 21.98 -4.03
C ILE A 207 -11.19 21.04 -4.81
N PHE A 208 -11.68 19.98 -4.17
CA PHE A 208 -12.63 19.06 -4.81
C PHE A 208 -13.99 19.70 -5.09
N GLN A 209 -14.40 20.67 -4.24
CA GLN A 209 -15.64 21.42 -4.48
C GLN A 209 -15.50 22.38 -5.67
N LEU A 210 -14.33 23.01 -5.82
CA LEU A 210 -14.04 23.89 -6.95
C LEU A 210 -13.98 23.11 -8.27
N ALA A 211 -13.28 21.96 -8.28
CA ALA A 211 -13.19 21.10 -9.46
C ALA A 211 -14.55 20.54 -9.93
N LYS A 212 -15.56 20.49 -9.05
CA LYS A 212 -16.92 20.09 -9.42
C LYS A 212 -17.73 21.20 -10.09
N GLN A 213 -17.29 22.45 -9.97
CA GLN A 213 -18.01 23.62 -10.52
C GLN A 213 -17.55 23.96 -11.94
N GLU A 214 -16.44 23.40 -12.39
CA GLU A 214 -15.96 23.47 -13.77
C GLU A 214 -16.56 22.34 -14.63
#